data_0b947a613fdf584b23ca548423f11dbd
#
_entry.id   0b947a613fdf584b23ca548423f11dbd
#
_cell.length_a   1.000
_cell.length_b   1.000
_cell.length_c   1.000
_cell.angle_alpha   90.00
_cell.angle_beta   90.00
_cell.angle_gamma   90.00
#
_symmetry.space_group_name_H-M   'P 1'
#
loop_
_entity.id
_entity.type
_entity.pdbx_description
1 polymer ?
#
loop_
_entity_poly.entity_id
_entity_poly.type
_entity_poly.pdbx_seq_one_letter_code
_entity_poly.pdbx_strand_id
1 'polypeptide(L)'
;ISVVLGLIFLTYPEITKGKVNGSPGGKTNSPIDGNNCTGCHNTPLNNGQGSVIISSNMQNNEYVPGETYTITVTASHPSFITYGFELTAENGTSKAGNFTILSSATTKLVNGGNAVTHKLSGTLGSATKTWTVDWTAPGFASSLGTVDFYVCTVNGNGDGDNSGDEVHTNIYTVNEQQSNSIAEHYDSDIIKYINNEVIISTDKELNSIRIYDINGKLITITNPNVRKISTSEFKNGIYIIELIDYSGNKITKKINIL
;
A
#
# COMPACT_ATOMS: atom_id res chain seq x y z
N ILE A 1 -26.61 -66.96 -6.09
CA ILE A 1 -27.07 -65.68 -5.51
C ILE A 1 -25.83 -64.98 -5.02
N SER A 2 -25.32 -63.98 -5.75
CA SER A 2 -24.20 -63.13 -5.36
C SER A 2 -24.75 -61.95 -4.55
N VAL A 3 -24.32 -61.84 -3.32
CA VAL A 3 -24.56 -60.67 -2.46
C VAL A 3 -23.45 -59.66 -2.70
N VAL A 4 -23.78 -58.52 -3.33
CA VAL A 4 -22.85 -57.37 -3.44
C VAL A 4 -22.95 -56.57 -2.14
N LEU A 5 -21.90 -56.63 -1.32
CA LEU A 5 -21.79 -55.82 -0.11
C LEU A 5 -21.33 -54.42 -0.54
N GLY A 6 -22.22 -53.45 -0.60
CA GLY A 6 -21.92 -52.05 -0.86
C GLY A 6 -21.24 -51.42 0.35
N LEU A 7 -19.95 -51.05 0.26
CA LEU A 7 -19.27 -50.24 1.24
C LEU A 7 -19.80 -48.80 1.15
N ILE A 8 -20.57 -48.36 2.11
CA ILE A 8 -20.96 -46.94 2.26
C ILE A 8 -19.79 -46.25 2.94
N PHE A 9 -19.01 -45.47 2.19
CA PHE A 9 -18.06 -44.50 2.78
C PHE A 9 -18.85 -43.33 3.34
N LEU A 10 -19.03 -43.30 4.66
CA LEU A 10 -19.46 -42.13 5.39
C LEU A 10 -18.26 -41.15 5.41
N THR A 11 -18.24 -40.19 4.49
CA THR A 11 -17.35 -39.06 4.61
C THR A 11 -17.91 -38.15 5.69
N TYR A 12 -17.35 -38.24 6.89
CA TYR A 12 -17.55 -37.19 7.90
C TYR A 12 -16.88 -35.93 7.39
N PRO A 13 -17.55 -34.76 7.41
CA PRO A 13 -16.87 -33.51 7.15
C PRO A 13 -15.77 -33.35 8.20
N GLU A 14 -14.51 -33.17 7.77
CA GLU A 14 -13.45 -32.83 8.69
C GLU A 14 -13.78 -31.48 9.33
N ILE A 15 -13.94 -31.47 10.66
CA ILE A 15 -14.08 -30.24 11.43
C ILE A 15 -12.74 -29.53 11.31
N THR A 16 -12.68 -28.49 10.48
CA THR A 16 -11.48 -27.66 10.32
C THR A 16 -11.31 -26.81 11.57
N LYS A 17 -10.42 -27.24 12.46
CA LYS A 17 -10.06 -26.48 13.67
C LYS A 17 -9.49 -25.13 13.30
N GLY A 18 -9.88 -24.09 14.04
CA GLY A 18 -9.35 -22.75 13.90
C GLY A 18 -7.81 -22.74 13.99
N LYS A 19 -7.18 -21.84 13.25
CA LYS A 19 -5.71 -21.70 13.19
C LYS A 19 -5.25 -20.69 14.24
N VAL A 20 -5.16 -21.09 15.51
CA VAL A 20 -4.79 -20.20 16.64
C VAL A 20 -3.43 -19.50 16.48
N ASN A 21 -2.54 -20.04 15.66
CA ASN A 21 -1.22 -19.44 15.40
C ASN A 21 -1.17 -18.71 14.05
N GLY A 22 -2.29 -18.12 13.65
CA GLY A 22 -2.41 -17.28 12.46
C GLY A 22 -3.10 -17.92 11.27
N SER A 23 -3.68 -17.10 10.44
CA SER A 23 -4.31 -17.47 9.18
C SER A 23 -3.32 -18.18 8.25
N PRO A 24 -3.78 -19.10 7.40
CA PRO A 24 -2.92 -19.75 6.40
C PRO A 24 -2.48 -18.82 5.26
N GLY A 25 -3.06 -17.61 5.15
CA GLY A 25 -2.88 -16.67 4.06
C GLY A 25 -4.02 -16.72 3.05
N GLY A 26 -4.28 -15.57 2.39
CA GLY A 26 -5.34 -15.43 1.38
C GLY A 26 -6.76 -15.44 1.96
N LYS A 27 -6.95 -14.86 3.16
CA LYS A 27 -8.21 -14.84 3.89
C LYS A 27 -8.69 -13.44 4.28
N THR A 28 -8.30 -12.43 3.55
CA THR A 28 -8.61 -11.02 3.88
C THR A 28 -9.94 -10.52 3.35
N ASN A 29 -10.65 -11.32 2.55
CA ASN A 29 -11.82 -10.91 1.77
C ASN A 29 -11.50 -9.88 0.67
N SER A 30 -10.25 -9.77 0.28
CA SER A 30 -9.84 -8.91 -0.84
C SER A 30 -10.22 -9.53 -2.19
N PRO A 31 -10.31 -8.73 -3.28
CA PRO A 31 -10.56 -9.25 -4.62
C PRO A 31 -9.53 -10.29 -5.09
N ILE A 32 -8.25 -10.10 -4.74
CA ILE A 32 -7.17 -11.04 -5.13
C ILE A 32 -7.24 -12.32 -4.32
N ASP A 33 -7.48 -12.23 -3.01
CA ASP A 33 -7.57 -13.41 -2.15
C ASP A 33 -8.85 -14.23 -2.45
N GLY A 34 -9.97 -13.57 -2.81
CA GLY A 34 -11.24 -14.22 -3.15
C GLY A 34 -11.84 -15.09 -2.04
N ASN A 35 -11.26 -15.01 -0.84
CA ASN A 35 -11.61 -15.83 0.31
C ASN A 35 -11.54 -15.01 1.60
N ASN A 36 -12.20 -15.50 2.65
CA ASN A 36 -12.19 -14.90 3.98
C ASN A 36 -12.20 -15.95 5.09
N CYS A 37 -12.30 -15.52 6.33
CA CYS A 37 -12.25 -16.40 7.50
C CYS A 37 -13.45 -17.33 7.63
N THR A 38 -14.61 -17.06 6.96
CA THR A 38 -15.79 -17.93 7.02
C THR A 38 -15.56 -19.30 6.39
N GLY A 39 -14.51 -19.46 5.57
CA GLY A 39 -14.14 -20.75 5.02
C GLY A 39 -13.71 -21.79 6.08
N CYS A 40 -13.35 -21.34 7.29
CA CYS A 40 -13.04 -22.19 8.45
C CYS A 40 -14.00 -21.91 9.64
N HIS A 41 -14.41 -20.66 9.83
CA HIS A 41 -15.34 -20.25 10.89
C HIS A 41 -16.75 -20.16 10.31
N ASN A 42 -17.55 -21.19 10.55
CA ASN A 42 -18.87 -21.39 9.89
C ASN A 42 -19.93 -20.42 10.43
N THR A 43 -19.82 -19.14 10.11
CA THR A 43 -20.71 -18.06 10.53
C THR A 43 -20.96 -17.09 9.37
N PRO A 44 -22.12 -16.43 9.27
CA PRO A 44 -22.34 -15.40 8.26
C PRO A 44 -21.38 -14.22 8.43
N LEU A 45 -20.83 -13.72 7.31
CA LEU A 45 -19.92 -12.60 7.28
C LEU A 45 -20.59 -11.31 7.77
N ASN A 46 -19.90 -10.53 8.62
CA ASN A 46 -20.38 -9.25 9.16
C ASN A 46 -21.69 -9.35 9.92
N ASN A 47 -21.93 -10.50 10.56
CA ASN A 47 -23.09 -10.73 11.40
C ASN A 47 -22.64 -10.90 12.86
N GLY A 48 -23.45 -10.36 13.79
CA GLY A 48 -23.14 -10.40 15.22
C GLY A 48 -22.90 -9.03 15.84
N GLN A 49 -22.25 -9.01 17.00
CA GLN A 49 -21.99 -7.81 17.79
C GLN A 49 -20.56 -7.28 17.65
N GLY A 50 -19.71 -8.04 16.99
CA GLY A 50 -18.34 -7.67 16.75
C GLY A 50 -18.18 -6.61 15.66
N SER A 51 -16.99 -6.08 15.57
CA SER A 51 -16.59 -5.17 14.49
C SER A 51 -15.08 -5.17 14.29
N VAL A 52 -14.64 -4.61 13.16
CA VAL A 52 -13.23 -4.34 12.88
C VAL A 52 -13.05 -2.98 12.23
N ILE A 53 -12.00 -2.27 12.61
CA ILE A 53 -11.60 -0.98 12.06
C ILE A 53 -10.14 -1.06 11.65
N ILE A 54 -9.81 -0.45 10.50
CA ILE A 54 -8.44 -0.16 10.08
C ILE A 54 -8.23 1.35 10.20
N SER A 55 -7.08 1.75 10.71
CA SER A 55 -6.63 3.14 10.74
C SER A 55 -5.13 3.23 10.46
N SER A 56 -4.65 4.42 10.17
CA SER A 56 -3.23 4.68 9.96
C SER A 56 -2.82 6.04 10.54
N ASN A 57 -1.51 6.30 10.54
CA ASN A 57 -0.96 7.62 10.85
C ASN A 57 -0.82 8.53 9.61
N MET A 58 -1.41 8.13 8.46
CA MET A 58 -1.45 8.94 7.25
C MET A 58 -2.33 10.17 7.46
N GLN A 59 -1.87 11.34 6.99
CA GLN A 59 -2.68 12.55 6.99
C GLN A 59 -3.69 12.49 5.84
N ASN A 60 -4.96 12.82 6.09
CA ASN A 60 -6.04 12.85 5.10
C ASN A 60 -6.25 11.53 4.33
N ASN A 61 -5.77 10.40 4.86
CA ASN A 61 -5.74 9.12 4.16
C ASN A 61 -4.92 9.19 2.84
N GLU A 62 -3.85 9.96 2.85
CA GLU A 62 -2.95 10.10 1.71
C GLU A 62 -1.57 9.55 2.05
N TYR A 63 -0.98 8.77 1.12
CA TYR A 63 0.37 8.26 1.25
C TYR A 63 1.33 8.92 0.24
N VAL A 64 2.56 9.13 0.66
CA VAL A 64 3.67 9.52 -0.22
C VAL A 64 4.38 8.24 -0.68
N PRO A 65 4.62 8.06 -1.99
CA PRO A 65 5.36 6.90 -2.49
C PRO A 65 6.71 6.71 -1.80
N GLY A 66 6.99 5.47 -1.39
CA GLY A 66 8.23 5.09 -0.70
C GLY A 66 8.26 5.37 0.80
N GLU A 67 7.32 6.13 1.35
CA GLU A 67 7.24 6.40 2.78
C GLU A 67 6.62 5.23 3.55
N THR A 68 6.92 5.16 4.84
CA THR A 68 6.43 4.09 5.73
C THR A 68 5.42 4.64 6.72
N TYR A 69 4.32 3.92 6.85
CA TYR A 69 3.19 4.27 7.71
C TYR A 69 2.82 3.12 8.62
N THR A 70 2.38 3.44 9.85
CA THR A 70 1.86 2.45 10.78
C THR A 70 0.38 2.22 10.51
N ILE A 71 0.03 0.98 10.18
CA ILE A 71 -1.35 0.53 10.01
C ILE A 71 -1.79 -0.17 11.29
N THR A 72 -2.97 0.21 11.77
CA THR A 72 -3.57 -0.31 13.00
C THR A 72 -4.87 -1.04 12.68
N VAL A 73 -4.98 -2.30 13.07
CA VAL A 73 -6.21 -3.09 13.02
C VAL A 73 -6.76 -3.21 14.43
N THR A 74 -8.00 -2.83 14.65
CA THR A 74 -8.69 -2.98 15.94
C THR A 74 -9.97 -3.80 15.73
N ALA A 75 -10.00 -5.01 16.29
CA ALA A 75 -11.20 -5.83 16.41
C ALA A 75 -11.87 -5.57 17.76
N SER A 76 -13.21 -5.62 17.83
CA SER A 76 -13.96 -5.46 19.06
C SER A 76 -15.14 -6.41 19.13
N HIS A 77 -15.48 -6.81 20.38
CA HIS A 77 -16.68 -7.57 20.68
C HIS A 77 -17.03 -7.39 22.16
N PRO A 78 -18.31 -7.19 22.53
CA PRO A 78 -18.71 -6.88 23.92
C PRO A 78 -18.43 -8.02 24.91
N SER A 79 -18.36 -9.27 24.45
CA SER A 79 -18.25 -10.43 25.34
C SER A 79 -17.09 -11.39 25.01
N PHE A 80 -16.61 -11.40 23.75
CA PHE A 80 -15.54 -12.31 23.35
C PHE A 80 -14.17 -11.74 23.71
N ILE A 81 -13.23 -12.64 23.99
CA ILE A 81 -11.87 -12.27 24.44
C ILE A 81 -10.76 -12.85 23.57
N THR A 82 -11.11 -13.63 22.55
CA THR A 82 -10.15 -14.18 21.59
C THR A 82 -10.36 -13.57 20.21
N TYR A 83 -9.25 -13.21 19.57
CA TYR A 83 -9.28 -12.48 18.30
C TYR A 83 -8.21 -13.00 17.36
N GLY A 84 -8.55 -13.06 16.08
CA GLY A 84 -7.61 -13.32 14.99
C GLY A 84 -7.81 -12.37 13.84
N PHE A 85 -6.79 -12.18 13.00
CA PHE A 85 -6.92 -11.34 11.81
C PHE A 85 -5.99 -11.76 10.69
N GLU A 86 -6.32 -11.34 9.48
CA GLU A 86 -5.41 -11.23 8.35
C GLU A 86 -5.65 -9.91 7.64
N LEU A 87 -4.55 -9.20 7.29
CA LEU A 87 -4.54 -7.90 6.63
C LEU A 87 -3.68 -7.97 5.38
N THR A 88 -4.15 -7.39 4.28
CA THR A 88 -3.38 -7.19 3.04
C THR A 88 -3.61 -5.78 2.49
N ALA A 89 -2.75 -5.33 1.58
CA ALA A 89 -2.90 -4.09 0.83
C ALA A 89 -2.89 -4.40 -0.67
N GLU A 90 -3.81 -3.80 -1.43
CA GLU A 90 -3.97 -4.05 -2.88
C GLU A 90 -4.22 -2.76 -3.65
N ASN A 91 -3.77 -2.73 -4.88
CA ASN A 91 -4.14 -1.75 -5.87
C ASN A 91 -4.83 -2.48 -7.03
N GLY A 92 -6.16 -2.55 -6.99
CA GLY A 92 -6.95 -3.23 -8.01
C GLY A 92 -6.56 -4.70 -8.23
N THR A 93 -5.57 -4.98 -9.07
CA THR A 93 -5.19 -6.34 -9.48
C THR A 93 -3.84 -6.81 -8.90
N SER A 94 -3.17 -6.00 -8.09
CA SER A 94 -1.84 -6.31 -7.55
C SER A 94 -1.77 -6.05 -6.06
N LYS A 95 -0.94 -6.83 -5.35
CA LYS A 95 -0.55 -6.50 -3.98
C LYS A 95 0.29 -5.21 -4.00
N ALA A 96 0.11 -4.34 -3.01
CA ALA A 96 0.68 -3.00 -2.99
C ALA A 96 1.53 -2.78 -1.73
N GLY A 97 2.77 -2.31 -1.93
CA GLY A 97 3.71 -2.01 -0.85
C GLY A 97 4.23 -3.25 -0.11
N ASN A 98 4.92 -3.00 0.99
CA ASN A 98 5.56 -4.05 1.79
C ASN A 98 5.24 -3.88 3.26
N PHE A 99 4.93 -4.98 3.94
CA PHE A 99 4.71 -4.98 5.38
C PHE A 99 5.99 -5.30 6.17
N THR A 100 6.20 -4.59 7.27
CA THR A 100 7.25 -4.85 8.26
C THR A 100 6.63 -5.09 9.61
N ILE A 101 6.95 -6.24 10.23
CA ILE A 101 6.40 -6.65 11.53
C ILE A 101 7.04 -5.84 12.65
N LEU A 102 6.22 -5.13 13.44
CA LEU A 102 6.65 -4.38 14.62
C LEU A 102 6.78 -5.27 15.87
N SER A 103 5.94 -6.30 15.99
CA SER A 103 5.96 -7.25 17.12
C SER A 103 5.96 -8.68 16.61
N SER A 104 7.14 -9.28 16.50
CA SER A 104 7.29 -10.67 16.07
C SER A 104 6.75 -11.69 17.09
N ALA A 105 6.46 -11.27 18.32
CA ALA A 105 5.79 -12.09 19.32
C ALA A 105 4.31 -12.29 18.99
N THR A 106 3.62 -11.25 18.49
CA THR A 106 2.16 -11.23 18.35
C THR A 106 1.68 -11.34 16.91
N THR A 107 2.52 -11.01 15.93
CA THR A 107 2.20 -11.00 14.50
C THR A 107 3.27 -11.65 13.64
N LYS A 108 2.93 -12.03 12.44
CA LYS A 108 3.85 -12.58 11.43
C LYS A 108 3.35 -12.27 10.01
N LEU A 109 4.26 -12.32 9.05
CA LEU A 109 3.93 -12.29 7.63
C LEU A 109 3.40 -13.66 7.18
N VAL A 110 2.47 -13.64 6.23
CA VAL A 110 1.92 -14.80 5.52
C VAL A 110 1.73 -14.47 4.04
N ASN A 111 1.24 -15.42 3.27
CA ASN A 111 0.96 -15.25 1.83
C ASN A 111 2.19 -14.70 1.06
N GLY A 112 3.37 -15.31 1.29
CA GLY A 112 4.61 -14.88 0.65
C GLY A 112 5.11 -13.49 1.06
N GLY A 113 4.66 -12.96 2.21
CA GLY A 113 4.99 -11.61 2.69
C GLY A 113 3.96 -10.55 2.35
N ASN A 114 2.93 -10.89 1.56
CA ASN A 114 1.91 -9.95 1.09
C ASN A 114 0.77 -9.72 2.08
N ALA A 115 0.77 -10.43 3.21
CA ALA A 115 -0.25 -10.28 4.24
C ALA A 115 0.35 -10.45 5.64
N VAL A 116 -0.34 -9.90 6.63
CA VAL A 116 0.00 -9.97 8.05
C VAL A 116 -1.10 -10.70 8.80
N THR A 117 -0.72 -11.57 9.73
CA THR A 117 -1.66 -12.25 10.63
C THR A 117 -1.14 -12.30 12.06
N HIS A 118 -2.00 -12.67 12.99
CA HIS A 118 -1.66 -12.88 14.40
C HIS A 118 -0.80 -14.13 14.63
N LYS A 119 -0.17 -14.19 15.78
CA LYS A 119 0.34 -15.42 16.42
C LYS A 119 -0.48 -15.71 17.66
N LEU A 120 -0.32 -16.90 18.23
CA LEU A 120 -1.04 -17.33 19.45
C LEU A 120 -1.00 -16.28 20.58
N SER A 121 0.18 -15.73 20.89
CA SER A 121 0.32 -14.69 21.93
C SER A 121 -0.33 -13.35 21.56
N GLY A 122 -0.76 -13.19 20.32
CA GLY A 122 -1.45 -12.00 19.81
C GLY A 122 -2.97 -12.13 19.77
N THR A 123 -3.57 -13.21 20.32
CA THR A 123 -5.02 -13.46 20.19
C THR A 123 -5.87 -12.90 21.32
N LEU A 124 -5.32 -12.80 22.54
CA LEU A 124 -6.11 -12.37 23.69
C LEU A 124 -6.34 -10.85 23.72
N GLY A 125 -7.57 -10.46 24.06
CA GLY A 125 -7.99 -9.08 24.27
C GLY A 125 -9.10 -8.99 25.33
N SER A 126 -9.52 -7.79 25.68
CA SER A 126 -10.66 -7.52 26.58
C SER A 126 -11.53 -6.47 25.95
N ALA A 127 -12.70 -6.88 25.45
CA ALA A 127 -13.61 -6.08 24.62
C ALA A 127 -13.01 -5.60 23.26
N THR A 128 -11.70 -5.46 23.20
CA THR A 128 -10.98 -5.05 21.98
C THR A 128 -9.62 -5.78 21.89
N LYS A 129 -9.15 -5.92 20.65
CA LYS A 129 -7.80 -6.35 20.35
C LYS A 129 -7.23 -5.50 19.21
N THR A 130 -6.02 -4.99 19.42
CA THR A 130 -5.32 -4.16 18.45
C THR A 130 -4.01 -4.82 18.01
N TRP A 131 -3.71 -4.73 16.73
CA TRP A 131 -2.42 -5.09 16.13
C TRP A 131 -1.92 -3.93 15.29
N THR A 132 -0.61 -3.73 15.30
CA THR A 132 0.06 -2.71 14.50
C THR A 132 1.12 -3.34 13.62
N VAL A 133 1.28 -2.79 12.44
CA VAL A 133 2.29 -3.19 11.45
C VAL A 133 2.71 -1.96 10.66
N ASP A 134 3.97 -1.89 10.26
CA ASP A 134 4.39 -0.86 9.31
C ASP A 134 4.14 -1.33 7.88
N TRP A 135 3.71 -0.41 7.05
CA TRP A 135 3.53 -0.58 5.62
C TRP A 135 4.32 0.49 4.88
N THR A 136 5.25 0.06 4.04
CA THR A 136 5.99 0.95 3.14
C THR A 136 5.28 1.01 1.81
N ALA A 137 4.88 2.22 1.42
CA ALA A 137 4.20 2.47 0.16
C ALA A 137 5.10 2.09 -1.03
N PRO A 138 4.53 1.68 -2.18
CA PRO A 138 5.30 1.49 -3.41
C PRO A 138 6.06 2.75 -3.78
N GLY A 139 7.25 2.59 -4.39
CA GLY A 139 8.08 3.73 -4.78
C GLY A 139 7.55 4.48 -6.00
N PHE A 140 8.16 5.64 -6.28
CA PHE A 140 7.75 6.56 -7.35
C PHE A 140 7.74 5.98 -8.78
N ALA A 141 8.37 4.82 -9.01
CA ALA A 141 8.38 4.18 -10.33
C ALA A 141 7.01 3.62 -10.77
N SER A 142 6.07 3.52 -9.84
CA SER A 142 4.71 3.05 -10.08
C SER A 142 3.74 4.00 -9.38
N SER A 143 3.22 5.01 -10.09
CA SER A 143 2.05 5.75 -9.60
C SER A 143 0.88 4.78 -9.51
N LEU A 144 0.56 4.32 -8.30
CA LEU A 144 -0.51 3.34 -8.08
C LEU A 144 -1.86 4.02 -7.84
N GLY A 145 -1.87 5.31 -7.48
CA GLY A 145 -3.08 6.05 -7.16
C GLY A 145 -3.70 5.55 -5.85
N THR A 146 -4.77 4.78 -5.93
CA THR A 146 -5.50 4.28 -4.74
C THR A 146 -4.96 2.93 -4.29
N VAL A 147 -4.80 2.76 -2.98
CA VAL A 147 -4.49 1.49 -2.31
C VAL A 147 -5.59 1.20 -1.29
N ASP A 148 -6.11 -0.02 -1.33
CA ASP A 148 -7.08 -0.53 -0.39
C ASP A 148 -6.43 -1.54 0.57
N PHE A 149 -6.57 -1.30 1.87
CA PHE A 149 -6.25 -2.27 2.90
C PHE A 149 -7.49 -3.10 3.20
N TYR A 150 -7.39 -4.41 3.04
CA TYR A 150 -8.45 -5.37 3.32
C TYR A 150 -8.11 -6.15 4.57
N VAL A 151 -9.05 -6.23 5.50
CA VAL A 151 -8.91 -7.03 6.72
C VAL A 151 -10.08 -7.97 6.88
N CYS A 152 -9.79 -9.19 7.33
CA CYS A 152 -10.78 -10.10 7.88
C CYS A 152 -10.35 -10.47 9.30
N THR A 153 -11.28 -10.39 10.25
CA THR A 153 -11.07 -10.76 11.65
C THR A 153 -12.02 -11.88 12.06
N VAL A 154 -11.56 -12.65 13.05
CA VAL A 154 -12.39 -13.59 13.80
C VAL A 154 -12.45 -13.10 15.22
N ASN A 155 -13.65 -12.92 15.74
CA ASN A 155 -13.92 -12.73 17.16
C ASN A 155 -14.38 -14.09 17.69
N GLY A 156 -13.54 -14.77 18.48
CA GLY A 156 -13.76 -16.14 18.95
C GLY A 156 -14.49 -16.18 20.29
N ASN A 157 -15.47 -17.05 20.39
CA ASN A 157 -16.26 -17.28 21.61
C ASN A 157 -15.45 -17.98 22.75
N GLY A 158 -14.26 -18.50 22.43
CA GLY A 158 -13.34 -19.09 23.40
C GLY A 158 -13.59 -20.55 23.76
N ASP A 159 -14.49 -21.25 23.05
CA ASP A 159 -14.78 -22.67 23.30
C ASP A 159 -13.75 -23.64 22.69
N GLY A 160 -12.84 -23.13 21.85
CA GLY A 160 -11.78 -23.90 21.18
C GLY A 160 -12.22 -24.57 19.90
N ASP A 161 -13.45 -24.32 19.44
CA ASP A 161 -14.00 -24.74 18.16
C ASP A 161 -14.09 -23.53 17.20
N ASN A 162 -14.57 -23.76 16.00
CA ASN A 162 -14.82 -22.73 14.97
C ASN A 162 -16.30 -22.37 14.84
N SER A 163 -17.16 -22.93 15.65
CA SER A 163 -18.58 -22.66 15.72
C SER A 163 -18.91 -21.54 16.71
N GLY A 164 -19.86 -20.67 16.37
CA GLY A 164 -20.24 -19.56 17.26
C GLY A 164 -19.28 -18.38 17.28
N ASP A 165 -18.21 -18.43 16.49
CA ASP A 165 -17.32 -17.30 16.25
C ASP A 165 -18.01 -16.27 15.34
N GLU A 166 -17.58 -15.02 15.38
CA GLU A 166 -18.02 -13.97 14.48
C GLU A 166 -16.90 -13.54 13.53
N VAL A 167 -17.21 -13.42 12.24
CA VAL A 167 -16.26 -13.00 11.22
C VAL A 167 -16.65 -11.63 10.68
N HIS A 168 -15.72 -10.68 10.77
CA HIS A 168 -15.92 -9.31 10.31
C HIS A 168 -14.85 -8.87 9.34
N THR A 169 -15.23 -8.04 8.37
CA THR A 169 -14.32 -7.46 7.38
C THR A 169 -14.46 -5.95 7.33
N ASN A 170 -13.39 -5.30 6.94
CA ASN A 170 -13.38 -3.86 6.65
C ASN A 170 -12.39 -3.56 5.51
N ILE A 171 -12.60 -2.42 4.87
CA ILE A 171 -11.74 -1.86 3.83
C ILE A 171 -11.36 -0.45 4.27
N TYR A 172 -10.07 -0.13 4.16
CA TYR A 172 -9.55 1.21 4.39
C TYR A 172 -8.80 1.68 3.15
N THR A 173 -9.35 2.69 2.50
CA THR A 173 -8.82 3.23 1.26
C THR A 173 -7.92 4.42 1.53
N VAL A 174 -6.75 4.43 0.92
CA VAL A 174 -5.80 5.54 0.92
C VAL A 174 -5.45 5.92 -0.51
N ASN A 175 -5.19 7.20 -0.74
CA ASN A 175 -4.83 7.71 -2.04
C ASN A 175 -3.36 8.12 -2.09
N GLU A 176 -2.75 8.02 -3.25
CA GLU A 176 -1.45 8.62 -3.46
C GLU A 176 -1.58 10.14 -3.32
N GLN A 177 -0.76 10.73 -2.45
CA GLN A 177 -0.71 12.18 -2.30
C GLN A 177 -0.33 12.80 -3.64
N GLN A 178 -1.23 13.57 -4.21
CA GLN A 178 -0.91 14.36 -5.40
C GLN A 178 0.12 15.41 -4.99
N SER A 179 1.34 15.25 -5.45
CA SER A 179 2.31 16.32 -5.30
C SER A 179 1.89 17.49 -6.18
N ASN A 180 1.15 18.45 -5.59
CA ASN A 180 0.93 19.76 -6.22
C ASN A 180 2.22 20.61 -6.19
N SER A 181 3.30 20.10 -5.63
CA SER A 181 4.62 20.66 -5.80
C SER A 181 5.16 20.14 -7.12
N ILE A 182 5.55 21.04 -8.01
CA ILE A 182 6.65 20.78 -8.92
C ILE A 182 7.71 20.13 -8.02
N ALA A 183 7.92 18.82 -8.16
CA ALA A 183 9.00 18.17 -7.44
C ALA A 183 10.27 18.92 -7.89
N GLU A 184 10.74 19.83 -7.05
CA GLU A 184 12.13 20.24 -7.12
C GLU A 184 12.92 18.98 -6.74
N HIS A 185 13.07 18.09 -7.73
CA HIS A 185 14.07 17.07 -7.65
C HIS A 185 15.39 17.83 -7.64
N TYR A 186 15.88 18.06 -6.41
CA TYR A 186 17.18 18.67 -6.15
C TYR A 186 18.27 17.69 -6.57
N ASP A 187 18.36 17.43 -7.85
CA ASP A 187 19.62 17.10 -8.46
C ASP A 187 20.25 18.44 -8.86
N SER A 188 20.73 19.17 -7.83
CA SER A 188 21.31 20.52 -7.95
C SER A 188 22.47 20.56 -8.94
N ASP A 189 22.94 19.41 -9.38
CA ASP A 189 24.08 19.25 -10.26
C ASP A 189 23.71 19.02 -11.74
N ILE A 190 22.47 18.59 -12.05
CA ILE A 190 22.06 18.35 -13.45
C ILE A 190 21.87 19.64 -14.23
N ILE A 191 21.27 20.68 -13.65
CA ILE A 191 21.08 21.98 -14.28
C ILE A 191 21.81 23.03 -13.44
N LYS A 192 22.80 23.70 -14.03
CA LYS A 192 23.54 24.84 -13.45
C LYS A 192 23.35 26.09 -14.28
N TYR A 193 23.22 27.24 -13.62
CA TYR A 193 23.26 28.54 -14.28
C TYR A 193 24.51 29.28 -13.86
N ILE A 194 25.43 29.48 -14.80
CA ILE A 194 26.76 30.07 -14.55
C ILE A 194 27.10 30.93 -15.77
N ASN A 195 27.58 32.16 -15.52
CA ASN A 195 28.09 33.06 -16.57
C ASN A 195 27.15 33.25 -17.77
N ASN A 196 25.85 33.48 -17.51
CA ASN A 196 24.83 33.64 -18.52
C ASN A 196 24.62 32.41 -19.42
N GLU A 197 24.97 31.23 -18.92
CA GLU A 197 24.72 29.96 -19.58
C GLU A 197 23.95 29.00 -18.66
N VAL A 198 22.96 28.31 -19.19
CA VAL A 198 22.39 27.11 -18.58
C VAL A 198 23.22 25.91 -19.01
N ILE A 199 23.81 25.23 -18.04
CA ILE A 199 24.64 24.03 -18.25
C ILE A 199 23.83 22.80 -17.80
N ILE A 200 23.72 21.82 -18.68
CA ILE A 200 22.99 20.56 -18.43
C ILE A 200 23.99 19.43 -18.35
N SER A 201 24.13 18.83 -17.17
CA SER A 201 25.04 17.73 -16.86
C SER A 201 24.23 16.46 -16.58
N THR A 202 23.87 15.70 -17.60
CA THR A 202 23.16 14.43 -17.48
C THR A 202 23.70 13.44 -18.51
N ASP A 203 23.76 12.17 -18.12
CA ASP A 203 24.04 11.01 -18.97
C ASP A 203 22.77 10.44 -19.61
N LYS A 204 21.60 10.88 -19.15
CA LYS A 204 20.33 10.46 -19.74
C LYS A 204 20.09 11.10 -21.11
N GLU A 205 19.50 10.32 -22.00
CA GLU A 205 18.98 10.82 -23.26
C GLU A 205 17.71 11.64 -23.02
N LEU A 206 17.73 12.89 -23.44
CA LEU A 206 16.59 13.80 -23.32
C LEU A 206 15.73 13.76 -24.58
N ASN A 207 14.42 13.83 -24.39
CA ASN A 207 13.44 14.01 -25.46
C ASN A 207 13.24 15.49 -25.79
N SER A 208 13.21 16.37 -24.76
CA SER A 208 13.08 17.81 -24.97
C SER A 208 13.66 18.62 -23.81
N ILE A 209 14.11 19.84 -24.12
CA ILE A 209 14.49 20.89 -23.18
C ILE A 209 13.60 22.08 -23.43
N ARG A 210 12.87 22.53 -22.41
CA ARG A 210 11.92 23.62 -22.50
C ARG A 210 12.24 24.71 -21.49
N ILE A 211 12.07 25.97 -21.86
CA ILE A 211 12.29 27.11 -20.97
C ILE A 211 11.01 27.94 -20.94
N TYR A 212 10.53 28.22 -19.74
CA TYR A 212 9.34 29.00 -19.47
C TYR A 212 9.67 30.25 -18.67
N ASP A 213 8.89 31.31 -18.83
CA ASP A 213 8.88 32.42 -17.89
C ASP A 213 8.10 32.06 -16.61
N ILE A 214 8.15 32.96 -15.61
CA ILE A 214 7.46 32.76 -14.34
C ILE A 214 5.93 32.61 -14.46
N ASN A 215 5.33 33.07 -15.54
CA ASN A 215 3.89 32.96 -15.80
C ASN A 215 3.53 31.65 -16.52
N GLY A 216 4.51 30.75 -16.74
CA GLY A 216 4.32 29.50 -17.46
C GLY A 216 4.27 29.64 -18.99
N LYS A 217 4.59 30.83 -19.52
CA LYS A 217 4.68 31.02 -20.98
C LYS A 217 5.96 30.34 -21.49
N LEU A 218 5.81 29.48 -22.49
CA LEU A 218 6.94 28.87 -23.18
C LEU A 218 7.76 29.92 -23.91
N ILE A 219 9.05 30.04 -23.57
CA ILE A 219 9.99 30.96 -24.21
C ILE A 219 10.70 30.28 -25.37
N THR A 220 11.19 29.05 -25.14
CA THR A 220 11.88 28.30 -26.19
C THR A 220 11.84 26.79 -25.91
N ILE A 221 11.95 26.02 -27.00
CA ILE A 221 12.27 24.58 -26.96
C ILE A 221 13.58 24.42 -27.69
N THR A 222 14.54 23.76 -27.08
CA THR A 222 15.86 23.55 -27.68
C THR A 222 16.12 22.08 -27.99
N ASN A 223 17.11 21.82 -28.83
CA ASN A 223 17.51 20.46 -29.19
C ASN A 223 17.93 19.69 -27.93
N PRO A 224 17.40 18.47 -27.71
CA PRO A 224 17.66 17.67 -26.51
C PRO A 224 19.13 17.27 -26.34
N ASN A 225 19.95 17.35 -27.40
CA ASN A 225 21.39 17.08 -27.34
C ASN A 225 22.24 18.29 -26.91
N VAL A 226 21.63 19.46 -26.79
CA VAL A 226 22.32 20.66 -26.30
C VAL A 226 22.62 20.51 -24.82
N ARG A 227 23.83 20.82 -24.41
CA ARG A 227 24.28 20.76 -23.01
C ARG A 227 24.59 22.16 -22.44
N LYS A 228 24.61 23.20 -23.28
CA LYS A 228 24.79 24.60 -22.91
C LYS A 228 23.82 25.47 -23.68
N ILE A 229 23.09 26.31 -22.99
CA ILE A 229 22.11 27.24 -23.57
C ILE A 229 22.51 28.65 -23.13
N SER A 230 22.85 29.51 -24.09
CA SER A 230 23.11 30.92 -23.81
C SER A 230 21.81 31.63 -23.44
N THR A 231 21.87 32.46 -22.42
CA THR A 231 20.76 33.30 -21.98
C THR A 231 20.96 34.77 -22.28
N SER A 232 21.93 35.13 -23.14
CA SER A 232 22.27 36.52 -23.48
C SER A 232 21.16 37.30 -24.11
N GLU A 233 20.20 36.65 -24.76
CA GLU A 233 19.02 37.27 -25.39
C GLU A 233 17.80 37.27 -24.45
N PHE A 234 17.90 36.68 -23.26
CA PHE A 234 16.80 36.63 -22.32
C PHE A 234 16.74 37.94 -21.50
N LYS A 235 15.55 38.39 -21.19
CA LYS A 235 15.36 39.55 -20.31
C LYS A 235 15.67 39.12 -18.85
N ASN A 236 16.09 40.11 -18.04
CA ASN A 236 16.22 39.88 -16.61
C ASN A 236 14.89 39.34 -16.03
N GLY A 237 14.97 38.32 -15.23
CA GLY A 237 13.79 37.70 -14.65
C GLY A 237 13.98 36.24 -14.25
N ILE A 238 12.88 35.64 -13.76
CA ILE A 238 12.86 34.27 -13.31
C ILE A 238 12.37 33.37 -14.46
N TYR A 239 13.10 32.28 -14.70
CA TYR A 239 12.79 31.29 -15.70
C TYR A 239 12.78 29.88 -15.09
N ILE A 240 12.00 29.00 -15.68
CA ILE A 240 11.92 27.58 -15.32
C ILE A 240 12.46 26.78 -16.51
N ILE A 241 13.51 25.98 -16.24
CA ILE A 241 14.07 25.03 -17.19
C ILE A 241 13.43 23.68 -16.92
N GLU A 242 12.86 23.04 -17.92
CA GLU A 242 12.28 21.71 -17.87
C GLU A 242 13.04 20.77 -18.82
N LEU A 243 13.59 19.69 -18.30
CA LEU A 243 14.19 18.59 -19.06
C LEU A 243 13.19 17.43 -19.05
N ILE A 244 12.94 16.81 -20.20
CA ILE A 244 12.06 15.66 -20.33
C ILE A 244 12.87 14.53 -20.99
N ASP A 245 12.95 13.36 -20.37
CA ASP A 245 13.58 12.17 -20.97
C ASP A 245 12.58 11.40 -21.86
N TYR A 246 13.05 10.37 -22.59
CA TYR A 246 12.20 9.56 -23.46
C TYR A 246 11.17 8.71 -22.70
N SER A 247 11.32 8.54 -21.39
CA SER A 247 10.35 7.87 -20.53
C SER A 247 9.27 8.81 -19.99
N GLY A 248 9.37 10.12 -20.31
CA GLY A 248 8.45 11.17 -19.85
C GLY A 248 8.76 11.72 -18.46
N ASN A 249 9.86 11.32 -17.82
CA ASN A 249 10.29 11.89 -16.55
C ASN A 249 10.74 13.34 -16.75
N LYS A 250 10.43 14.20 -15.78
CA LYS A 250 10.71 15.62 -15.84
C LYS A 250 11.69 16.02 -14.73
N ILE A 251 12.65 16.85 -15.09
CA ILE A 251 13.54 17.57 -14.16
C ILE A 251 13.32 19.05 -14.40
N THR A 252 13.05 19.82 -13.36
CA THR A 252 12.84 21.25 -13.46
C THR A 252 13.83 22.01 -12.57
N LYS A 253 14.29 23.18 -13.04
CA LYS A 253 15.12 24.10 -12.28
C LYS A 253 14.69 25.53 -12.49
N LYS A 254 14.50 26.26 -11.39
CA LYS A 254 14.30 27.70 -11.39
C LYS A 254 15.65 28.40 -11.49
N ILE A 255 15.82 29.32 -12.40
CA ILE A 255 16.99 30.20 -12.53
C ILE A 255 16.57 31.66 -12.46
N ASN A 256 17.49 32.54 -12.02
CA ASN A 256 17.30 33.97 -12.03
C ASN A 256 18.35 34.60 -12.95
N ILE A 257 17.89 35.23 -14.02
CA ILE A 257 18.74 35.98 -14.97
C ILE A 257 18.73 37.45 -14.51
N LEU A 258 19.92 37.98 -14.23
CA LEU A 258 20.12 39.32 -13.70
C LEU A 258 20.60 40.28 -14.78
#